data_d4bf1e66397873aa70474bef8f7543cf
#
_entry.id   d4bf1e66397873aa70474bef8f7543cf
#
_cell.length_a   1.000
_cell.length_b   1.000
_cell.length_c   1.000
_cell.angle_alpha   90.00
_cell.angle_beta   90.00
_cell.angle_gamma   90.00
#
_symmetry.space_group_name_H-M   'P 1'
#
loop_
_entity.id
_entity.type
_entity.pdbx_description
1 polymer ?
#
loop_
_entity_poly.entity_id
_entity_poly.type
_entity_poly.pdbx_seq_one_letter_code
_entity_poly.pdbx_strand_id
1 'polypeptide(L)' 'MPYKTNTDLPGSVRHVLPTAAQTNFREVYNNAWDECKDPEQRRGNESREEVSNKGAWNAVKQQFEKDEDSGKWKPRGD' A
#
# COMPACT_ATOMS: atom_id res chain seq x y z
N MET A 1 2.29 9.74 -5.97
CA MET A 1 1.53 9.69 -7.23
C MET A 1 0.82 8.36 -7.38
N PRO A 2 -0.38 8.34 -7.95
CA PRO A 2 -1.06 7.06 -8.17
C PRO A 2 -0.27 6.17 -9.13
N TYR A 3 -0.47 4.88 -8.98
CA TYR A 3 0.21 3.88 -9.80
C TYR A 3 -0.79 3.26 -10.77
N LYS A 4 -0.48 3.25 -12.04
CA LYS A 4 -1.36 2.70 -13.07
C LYS A 4 -1.32 1.17 -13.12
N THR A 5 -0.14 0.61 -12.86
CA THR A 5 0.07 -0.84 -12.91
C THR A 5 0.93 -1.26 -11.75
N ASN A 6 0.98 -2.57 -11.50
CA ASN A 6 1.82 -3.10 -10.43
C ASN A 6 3.31 -2.84 -10.69
N THR A 7 3.72 -2.77 -11.95
CA THR A 7 5.12 -2.49 -12.27
C THR A 7 5.53 -1.07 -11.95
N ASP A 8 4.57 -0.16 -11.75
CA ASP A 8 4.86 1.21 -11.36
C ASP A 8 5.16 1.33 -9.87
N LEU A 9 4.86 0.30 -9.09
CA LEU A 9 5.13 0.33 -7.65
C LEU A 9 6.63 0.37 -7.38
N PRO A 10 7.06 0.99 -6.25
CA PRO A 10 8.48 0.98 -5.89
C PRO A 10 9.03 -0.44 -5.81
N GLY A 11 10.28 -0.60 -6.19
CA GLY A 11 10.92 -1.91 -6.17
C GLY A 11 10.87 -2.57 -4.80
N SER A 12 11.03 -1.78 -3.73
CA SER A 12 10.95 -2.30 -2.38
C SER A 12 9.59 -2.90 -2.05
N VAL A 13 8.52 -2.37 -2.63
CA VAL A 13 7.17 -2.90 -2.46
C VAL A 13 6.98 -4.15 -3.30
N ARG A 14 7.34 -4.08 -4.58
CA ARG A 14 7.17 -5.21 -5.50
C ARG A 14 7.96 -6.44 -5.08
N HIS A 15 9.14 -6.20 -4.52
CA HIS A 15 10.03 -7.28 -4.15
C HIS A 15 9.47 -8.14 -3.01
N VAL A 16 8.74 -7.54 -2.09
CA VAL A 16 8.24 -8.25 -0.90
C VAL A 16 6.79 -8.68 -1.00
N LEU A 17 6.01 -8.14 -1.96
CA LEU A 17 4.59 -8.45 -2.07
C LEU A 17 4.30 -9.38 -3.25
N PRO A 18 3.47 -10.43 -3.05
CA PRO A 18 2.97 -11.20 -4.18
C PRO A 18 2.04 -10.35 -5.04
N THR A 19 1.77 -10.81 -6.25
CA THR A 19 0.98 -10.03 -7.22
C THR A 19 -0.36 -9.58 -6.66
N ALA A 20 -1.07 -10.46 -5.95
CA ALA A 20 -2.36 -10.10 -5.35
C ALA A 20 -2.22 -8.98 -4.33
N ALA A 21 -1.17 -9.02 -3.52
CA ALA A 21 -0.91 -7.97 -2.53
C ALA A 21 -0.47 -6.68 -3.21
N GLN A 22 0.28 -6.75 -4.29
CA GLN A 22 0.66 -5.57 -5.07
C GLN A 22 -0.58 -4.87 -5.62
N THR A 23 -1.52 -5.63 -6.16
CA THR A 23 -2.77 -5.07 -6.67
C THR A 23 -3.55 -4.39 -5.56
N ASN A 24 -3.67 -5.05 -4.40
CA ASN A 24 -4.37 -4.48 -3.25
C ASN A 24 -3.70 -3.19 -2.78
N PHE A 25 -2.38 -3.20 -2.65
CA PHE A 25 -1.62 -2.02 -2.27
C PHE A 25 -1.87 -0.88 -3.25
N ARG A 26 -1.76 -1.16 -4.54
CA ARG A 26 -1.92 -0.16 -5.58
C ARG A 26 -3.32 0.47 -5.55
N GLU A 27 -4.34 -0.36 -5.45
CA GLU A 27 -5.72 0.14 -5.44
C GLU A 27 -6.00 1.01 -4.22
N VAL A 28 -5.59 0.56 -3.04
CA VAL A 28 -5.80 1.34 -1.82
C VAL A 28 -4.98 2.62 -1.83
N TYR A 29 -3.74 2.54 -2.30
CA TYR A 29 -2.90 3.73 -2.42
C TYR A 29 -3.56 4.77 -3.33
N ASN A 30 -4.04 4.34 -4.49
CA ASN A 30 -4.67 5.25 -5.45
C ASN A 30 -5.94 5.87 -4.88
N ASN A 31 -6.74 5.08 -4.20
CA ASN A 31 -7.95 5.60 -3.55
C ASN A 31 -7.62 6.62 -2.47
N ALA A 32 -6.67 6.30 -1.62
CA ALA A 32 -6.25 7.22 -0.56
C ALA A 32 -5.65 8.48 -1.13
N TRP A 33 -4.87 8.36 -2.20
CA TRP A 33 -4.31 9.52 -2.88
C TRP A 33 -5.38 10.46 -3.37
N ASP A 34 -6.43 9.92 -3.97
CA ASP A 34 -7.53 10.71 -4.46
C ASP A 34 -8.34 11.34 -3.33
N GLU A 35 -8.59 10.59 -2.26
CA GLU A 35 -9.32 11.10 -1.11
C GLU A 35 -8.56 12.19 -0.37
N CYS A 36 -7.24 12.11 -0.34
CA CYS A 36 -6.40 13.05 0.39
C CYS A 36 -5.95 14.25 -0.44
N LYS A 37 -6.56 14.47 -1.58
CA LYS A 37 -6.23 15.64 -2.40
C LYS A 37 -6.61 16.94 -1.72
N ASP A 38 -7.59 16.93 -0.81
CA ASP A 38 -8.00 18.08 -0.04
C ASP A 38 -7.16 18.14 1.24
N PRO A 39 -6.38 19.23 1.46
CA PRO A 39 -5.56 19.36 2.65
C PRO A 39 -6.34 19.28 3.95
N GLU A 40 -7.61 19.67 3.95
CA GLU A 40 -8.43 19.66 5.15
C GLU A 40 -8.72 18.24 5.65
N GLN A 41 -8.62 17.23 4.77
CA GLN A 41 -8.86 15.86 5.14
C GLN A 41 -7.62 15.16 5.67
N ARG A 42 -6.47 15.84 5.60
CA ARG A 42 -5.22 15.30 6.14
C ARG A 42 -5.02 15.78 7.54
N ARG A 43 -4.47 14.91 8.38
CA ARG A 43 -4.22 15.25 9.78
C ARG A 43 -2.80 15.78 9.94
N GLY A 44 -2.67 16.91 10.60
CA GLY A 44 -1.38 17.48 10.93
C GLY A 44 -0.55 17.77 9.70
N ASN A 45 0.72 17.40 9.79
CA ASN A 45 1.69 17.70 8.74
C ASN A 45 1.96 16.51 7.81
N GLU A 46 1.11 15.48 7.85
CA GLU A 46 1.32 14.33 7.00
C GLU A 46 1.11 14.70 5.54
N SER A 47 2.03 14.25 4.69
CA SER A 47 1.91 14.49 3.27
C SER A 47 0.88 13.51 2.68
N ARG A 48 0.35 13.87 1.52
CA ARG A 48 -0.57 13.02 0.78
C ARG A 48 0.04 11.65 0.50
N GLU A 49 1.32 11.64 0.18
CA GLU A 49 2.05 10.41 -0.08
C GLU A 49 2.16 9.54 1.17
N GLU A 50 2.45 10.12 2.31
CA GLU A 50 2.54 9.37 3.57
C GLU A 50 1.21 8.75 3.95
N VAL A 51 0.13 9.51 3.85
CA VAL A 51 -1.20 9.02 4.19
C VAL A 51 -1.58 7.87 3.26
N SER A 52 -1.34 8.03 1.97
CA SER A 52 -1.65 6.99 0.98
C SER A 52 -0.85 5.71 1.24
N ASN A 53 0.43 5.87 1.56
CA ASN A 53 1.31 4.76 1.84
C ASN A 53 0.88 4.00 3.11
N LYS A 54 0.54 4.72 4.16
CA LYS A 54 0.06 4.11 5.41
C LYS A 54 -1.23 3.33 5.18
N GLY A 55 -2.16 3.92 4.44
CA GLY A 55 -3.43 3.26 4.14
C GLY A 55 -3.24 2.00 3.33
N ALA A 56 -2.37 2.04 2.33
CA ALA A 56 -2.09 0.88 1.49
C ALA A 56 -1.46 -0.25 2.30
N TRP A 57 -0.46 0.04 3.14
CA TRP A 57 0.16 -0.98 3.98
C TRP A 57 -0.82 -1.54 5.00
N ASN A 58 -1.68 -0.69 5.57
CA ASN A 58 -2.68 -1.16 6.51
C ASN A 58 -3.63 -2.18 5.85
N ALA A 59 -4.05 -1.91 4.62
CA ALA A 59 -4.90 -2.83 3.89
C ALA A 59 -4.20 -4.15 3.60
N VAL A 60 -2.93 -4.10 3.24
CA VAL A 60 -2.14 -5.31 3.01
C VAL A 60 -2.05 -6.14 4.30
N LYS A 61 -1.80 -5.50 5.42
CA LYS A 61 -1.69 -6.19 6.71
C LYS A 61 -2.98 -6.89 7.13
N GLN A 62 -4.12 -6.44 6.66
CA GLN A 62 -5.39 -7.06 6.99
C GLN A 62 -5.62 -8.37 6.24
N GLN A 63 -5.06 -8.51 5.05
CA GLN A 63 -5.29 -9.67 4.20
C GLN A 63 -4.04 -10.53 4.00
N PHE A 64 -2.88 -10.01 4.32
CA PHE A 64 -1.61 -10.68 4.14
C PHE A 64 -0.80 -10.59 5.42
N GLU A 65 0.14 -11.50 5.59
CA GLU A 65 1.05 -11.46 6.72
C GLU A 65 2.49 -11.55 6.24
N LYS A 66 3.39 -10.95 6.99
CA LYS A 66 4.79 -10.98 6.65
C LYS A 66 5.42 -12.28 7.13
N ASP A 67 6.13 -12.94 6.22
CA ASP A 67 6.92 -14.12 6.57
C ASP A 67 8.25 -13.63 7.12
N GLU A 68 8.49 -13.86 8.40
CA GLU A 68 9.69 -13.39 9.07
C GLU A 68 10.96 -14.04 8.55
N ASP A 69 10.86 -15.27 8.05
CA ASP A 69 12.02 -15.98 7.55
C ASP A 69 12.52 -15.42 6.22
N SER A 70 11.62 -15.11 5.31
CA SER A 70 11.98 -14.61 3.99
C SER A 70 11.85 -13.10 3.85
N GLY A 71 11.13 -12.46 4.76
CA GLY A 71 10.82 -11.04 4.67
C GLY A 71 9.76 -10.69 3.64
N LYS A 72 9.17 -11.69 3.02
CA LYS A 72 8.14 -11.50 2.01
C LYS A 72 6.75 -11.66 2.61
N TRP A 73 5.76 -11.03 1.98
CA TRP A 73 4.38 -11.13 2.41
C TRP A 73 3.69 -12.30 1.73
N LYS A 74 2.77 -12.91 2.44
CA LYS A 74 1.98 -14.03 1.93
C LYS A 74 0.53 -13.86 2.37
N PRO A 75 -0.43 -14.49 1.66
CA PRO A 75 -1.82 -14.44 2.10
C PRO A 75 -1.95 -15.01 3.50
N ARG A 76 -2.81 -14.40 4.31
CA ARG A 76 -3.08 -14.94 5.63
C ARG A 76 -3.78 -16.28 5.50
N GLY A 77 -3.24 -17.28 6.19
CA GLY A 77 -3.92 -18.55 6.31
C GLY A 77 -5.00 -18.43 7.37
N ASP A 78 -6.09 -19.11 7.17
CA ASP A 78 -7.17 -19.10 8.16
C ASP A 78 -7.01 -20.20 9.16
#